data_5ab91ca78c16aa4eb0a7dc8a04a66dd8
#
_entry.id   5ab91ca78c16aa4eb0a7dc8a04a66dd8
#
_cell.length_a   1.000
_cell.length_b   1.000
_cell.length_c   1.000
_cell.angle_alpha   90.00
_cell.angle_beta   90.00
_cell.angle_gamma   90.00
#
_symmetry.space_group_name_H-M   'P 1'
#
loop_
_entity.id
_entity.type
_entity.pdbx_description
1 polymer ?
#
loop_
_entity_poly.entity_id
_entity_poly.type
_entity_poly.pdbx_seq_one_letter_code
_entity_poly.pdbx_strand_id
1 'polypeptide(L)'
;TIINLTPDHLDYMASLDEYYASKTNIYKNTDLDDYFVVNLDDKTVMEYLEKYPVPCNQVTMSLIHEADCMIKEQAIYYRDELIINLADIKVVGRHNIQNIMTAICIAKKCDVPVTVINREIASFIGVEHRIEFVREINGVKIYNDSKATNTDATIIALKAFEQPVILLMGGFDKGLDLKEMSTYSNKIKRLVTFGAAGKRFKDEMHVENSICVKNLKEATLE
;
A
#
# COMPACT_ATOMS: atom_id res chain seq x y z
N THR A 1 13.04 3.83 8.48
CA THR A 1 12.71 2.73 7.56
C THR A 1 12.42 3.24 6.14
N ILE A 2 12.66 2.41 5.14
CA ILE A 2 12.15 2.52 3.77
C ILE A 2 11.41 1.22 3.49
N ILE A 3 10.09 1.31 3.23
CA ILE A 3 9.26 0.11 3.06
C ILE A 3 9.26 -0.36 1.60
N ASN A 4 9.23 0.59 0.65
CA ASN A 4 9.31 0.34 -0.77
C ASN A 4 9.96 1.52 -1.50
N LEU A 5 10.44 1.27 -2.71
CA LEU A 5 10.92 2.27 -3.65
C LEU A 5 10.22 2.05 -4.99
N THR A 6 9.31 2.94 -5.34
CA THR A 6 8.58 2.93 -6.62
C THR A 6 8.77 4.24 -7.36
N PRO A 7 8.69 4.28 -8.70
CA PRO A 7 8.84 5.49 -9.47
C PRO A 7 7.81 6.57 -9.06
N ASP A 8 8.29 7.75 -8.74
CA ASP A 8 7.48 8.92 -8.44
C ASP A 8 8.33 10.20 -8.64
N HIS A 9 7.70 11.37 -8.71
CA HIS A 9 8.37 12.68 -8.78
C HIS A 9 9.40 12.83 -9.90
N LEU A 10 9.24 12.15 -11.05
CA LEU A 10 10.14 12.26 -12.20
C LEU A 10 10.01 13.59 -12.96
N ASP A 11 9.01 14.37 -12.63
CA ASP A 11 8.85 15.76 -13.06
C ASP A 11 9.81 16.71 -12.34
N TYR A 12 10.36 16.29 -11.20
CA TYR A 12 11.23 17.10 -10.35
C TYR A 12 12.68 16.58 -10.26
N MET A 13 12.88 15.26 -10.34
CA MET A 13 14.19 14.61 -10.25
C MET A 13 14.78 14.33 -11.62
N ALA A 14 16.09 14.44 -11.79
CA ALA A 14 16.76 14.20 -13.06
C ALA A 14 16.73 12.72 -13.48
N SER A 15 16.62 11.80 -12.53
CA SER A 15 16.54 10.35 -12.78
C SER A 15 15.91 9.59 -11.61
N LEU A 16 15.47 8.34 -11.88
CA LEU A 16 15.03 7.41 -10.83
C LEU A 16 16.16 7.10 -9.83
N ASP A 17 17.40 6.95 -10.32
CA ASP A 17 18.54 6.68 -9.45
C ASP A 17 18.76 7.83 -8.46
N GLU A 18 18.68 9.09 -8.91
CA GLU A 18 18.77 10.26 -8.05
C GLU A 18 17.62 10.30 -7.02
N TYR A 19 16.39 10.02 -7.48
CA TYR A 19 15.23 9.96 -6.60
C TYR A 19 15.40 8.90 -5.51
N TYR A 20 15.76 7.67 -5.87
CA TYR A 20 15.94 6.60 -4.89
C TYR A 20 17.14 6.85 -3.97
N ALA A 21 18.26 7.31 -4.52
CA ALA A 21 19.43 7.70 -3.73
C ALA A 21 19.08 8.81 -2.72
N SER A 22 18.19 9.75 -3.08
CA SER A 22 17.76 10.80 -2.15
C SER A 22 17.02 10.25 -0.92
N LYS A 23 16.33 9.10 -1.05
CA LYS A 23 15.63 8.45 0.07
C LYS A 23 16.58 7.86 1.09
N THR A 24 17.80 7.50 0.70
CA THR A 24 18.81 6.97 1.62
C THR A 24 19.32 8.02 2.61
N ASN A 25 19.07 9.32 2.35
CA ASN A 25 19.36 10.39 3.32
C ASN A 25 18.63 10.22 4.66
N ILE A 26 17.57 9.38 4.73
CA ILE A 26 16.82 9.12 5.97
C ILE A 26 17.71 8.54 7.09
N TYR A 27 18.77 7.81 6.73
CA TYR A 27 19.72 7.23 7.69
C TYR A 27 21.11 7.89 7.68
N LYS A 28 21.26 9.02 7.00
CA LYS A 28 22.53 9.75 6.88
C LYS A 28 23.15 10.14 8.23
N ASN A 29 22.31 10.44 9.22
CA ASN A 29 22.73 10.91 10.54
C ASN A 29 22.51 9.85 11.64
N THR A 30 22.32 8.58 11.27
CA THR A 30 22.18 7.50 12.23
C THR A 30 23.54 6.97 12.66
N ASP A 31 23.61 6.41 13.87
CA ASP A 31 24.77 5.77 14.45
C ASP A 31 24.48 4.34 14.95
N LEU A 32 25.42 3.72 15.63
CA LEU A 32 25.32 2.34 16.09
C LEU A 32 24.25 2.10 17.16
N ASP A 33 23.74 3.14 17.80
CA ASP A 33 22.66 3.04 18.80
C ASP A 33 21.28 3.12 18.15
N ASP A 34 21.22 3.53 16.88
CA ASP A 34 19.98 3.62 16.11
C ASP A 34 19.56 2.29 15.47
N TYR A 35 18.30 2.23 15.04
CA TYR A 35 17.72 1.09 14.35
C TYR A 35 17.07 1.51 13.04
N PHE A 36 17.31 0.71 11.99
CA PHE A 36 16.68 0.86 10.69
C PHE A 36 15.90 -0.40 10.32
N VAL A 37 14.57 -0.27 10.08
CA VAL A 37 13.75 -1.39 9.66
C VAL A 37 13.88 -1.58 8.14
N VAL A 38 14.21 -2.79 7.72
CA VAL A 38 14.46 -3.21 6.33
C VAL A 38 13.36 -4.16 5.87
N ASN A 39 12.70 -3.83 4.77
CA ASN A 39 11.80 -4.73 4.07
C ASN A 39 12.59 -5.60 3.08
N LEU A 40 12.72 -6.89 3.36
CA LEU A 40 13.44 -7.85 2.51
C LEU A 40 12.66 -8.20 1.23
N ASP A 41 11.36 -7.91 1.15
CA ASP A 41 10.52 -8.28 0.01
C ASP A 41 10.61 -7.27 -1.14
N ASP A 42 11.14 -6.06 -0.91
CA ASP A 42 11.29 -5.05 -1.95
C ASP A 42 12.68 -5.08 -2.55
N LYS A 43 12.76 -5.60 -3.79
CA LYS A 43 14.02 -5.77 -4.50
C LYS A 43 14.77 -4.45 -4.71
N THR A 44 14.05 -3.38 -5.05
CA THR A 44 14.65 -2.07 -5.27
C THR A 44 15.24 -1.50 -3.98
N VAL A 45 14.53 -1.65 -2.86
CA VAL A 45 15.08 -1.28 -1.53
C VAL A 45 16.37 -2.05 -1.27
N MET A 46 16.38 -3.37 -1.45
CA MET A 46 17.56 -4.20 -1.19
C MET A 46 18.74 -3.80 -2.08
N GLU A 47 18.54 -3.58 -3.38
CA GLU A 47 19.59 -3.10 -4.30
C GLU A 47 20.18 -1.76 -3.87
N TYR A 48 19.33 -0.83 -3.39
CA TYR A 48 19.80 0.48 -2.93
C TYR A 48 20.49 0.43 -1.57
N LEU A 49 20.10 -0.48 -0.68
CA LEU A 49 20.81 -0.69 0.61
C LEU A 49 22.17 -1.36 0.43
N GLU A 50 22.35 -2.17 -0.64
CA GLU A 50 23.68 -2.66 -1.03
C GLU A 50 24.57 -1.54 -1.57
N LYS A 51 24.02 -0.66 -2.41
CA LYS A 51 24.73 0.49 -2.99
C LYS A 51 25.04 1.58 -1.95
N TYR A 52 24.14 1.78 -1.00
CA TYR A 52 24.21 2.77 0.08
C TYR A 52 23.94 2.07 1.42
N PRO A 53 24.98 1.45 2.04
CA PRO A 53 24.79 0.65 3.25
C PRO A 53 24.26 1.47 4.42
N VAL A 54 23.36 0.86 5.19
CA VAL A 54 22.82 1.43 6.42
C VAL A 54 23.89 1.38 7.52
N PRO A 55 24.25 2.50 8.15
CA PRO A 55 25.35 2.56 9.13
C PRO A 55 24.95 2.08 10.54
N CYS A 56 23.66 1.91 10.81
CA CYS A 56 23.10 1.53 12.12
C CYS A 56 22.63 0.07 12.16
N ASN A 57 22.11 -0.36 13.32
CA ASN A 57 21.54 -1.70 13.49
C ASN A 57 20.34 -1.90 12.59
N GLN A 58 20.27 -3.04 11.92
CA GLN A 58 19.14 -3.38 11.06
C GLN A 58 18.17 -4.33 11.78
N VAL A 59 16.87 -4.10 11.57
CA VAL A 59 15.78 -4.98 11.97
C VAL A 59 15.03 -5.36 10.71
N THR A 60 14.95 -6.63 10.39
CA THR A 60 14.41 -7.11 9.14
C THR A 60 12.92 -7.45 9.26
N MET A 61 12.17 -7.23 8.17
CA MET A 61 10.81 -7.75 8.04
C MET A 61 10.59 -8.36 6.67
N SER A 62 9.74 -9.40 6.61
CA SER A 62 9.34 -10.04 5.37
C SER A 62 7.98 -10.76 5.49
N LEU A 63 7.19 -10.72 4.42
CA LEU A 63 5.95 -11.50 4.29
C LEU A 63 6.21 -12.95 3.87
N ILE A 64 7.41 -13.25 3.31
CA ILE A 64 7.69 -14.52 2.63
C ILE A 64 9.04 -15.15 3.00
N HIS A 65 9.97 -14.40 3.58
CA HIS A 65 11.29 -14.86 3.98
C HIS A 65 11.44 -14.89 5.50
N GLU A 66 12.43 -15.60 5.99
CA GLU A 66 12.85 -15.53 7.38
C GLU A 66 13.42 -14.14 7.70
N ALA A 67 12.93 -13.53 8.78
CA ALA A 67 13.26 -12.17 9.19
C ALA A 67 12.98 -11.99 10.69
N ASP A 68 13.45 -10.87 11.30
CA ASP A 68 13.10 -10.54 12.69
C ASP A 68 11.58 -10.42 12.89
N CYS A 69 10.88 -9.82 11.92
CA CYS A 69 9.42 -9.78 11.89
C CYS A 69 8.92 -10.51 10.64
N MET A 70 8.20 -11.60 10.81
CA MET A 70 7.77 -12.46 9.70
C MET A 70 6.38 -13.03 9.91
N ILE A 71 5.78 -13.53 8.81
CA ILE A 71 4.55 -14.31 8.86
C ILE A 71 4.89 -15.79 8.97
N LYS A 72 4.33 -16.45 9.98
CA LYS A 72 4.39 -17.88 10.17
C LYS A 72 3.03 -18.37 10.64
N GLU A 73 2.53 -19.50 10.09
CA GLU A 73 1.28 -20.15 10.52
C GLU A 73 0.06 -19.19 10.62
N GLN A 74 -0.10 -18.29 9.62
CA GLN A 74 -1.17 -17.29 9.57
C GLN A 74 -1.13 -16.26 10.73
N ALA A 75 0.04 -16.01 11.28
CA ALA A 75 0.26 -15.02 12.32
C ALA A 75 1.56 -14.23 12.07
N ILE A 76 1.64 -13.03 12.64
CA ILE A 76 2.85 -12.22 12.64
C ILE A 76 3.63 -12.54 13.91
N TYR A 77 4.89 -12.88 13.72
CA TYR A 77 5.87 -13.09 14.78
C TYR A 77 6.94 -12.01 14.73
N TYR A 78 7.42 -11.58 15.89
CA TYR A 78 8.67 -10.86 16.03
C TYR A 78 9.67 -11.80 16.70
N ARG A 79 10.64 -12.31 15.93
CA ARG A 79 11.51 -13.45 16.32
C ARG A 79 10.62 -14.64 16.69
N ASP A 80 10.74 -15.16 17.91
CA ASP A 80 9.96 -16.30 18.38
C ASP A 80 8.65 -15.90 19.12
N GLU A 81 8.38 -14.59 19.24
CA GLU A 81 7.23 -14.08 19.97
C GLU A 81 6.04 -13.85 19.05
N LEU A 82 4.91 -14.53 19.32
CA LEU A 82 3.65 -14.29 18.61
C LEU A 82 3.12 -12.89 18.95
N ILE A 83 2.89 -12.10 17.91
CA ILE A 83 2.35 -10.74 18.05
C ILE A 83 0.84 -10.73 17.82
N ILE A 84 0.36 -11.22 16.65
CA ILE A 84 -1.06 -11.18 16.28
C ILE A 84 -1.36 -12.19 15.17
N ASN A 85 -2.57 -12.80 15.19
CA ASN A 85 -3.05 -13.59 14.07
C ASN A 85 -3.51 -12.68 12.93
N LEU A 86 -3.28 -13.08 11.67
CA LEU A 86 -3.74 -12.30 10.51
C LEU A 86 -5.26 -12.12 10.48
N ALA A 87 -6.02 -13.08 11.01
CA ALA A 87 -7.48 -13.02 11.10
C ALA A 87 -8.00 -11.89 12.00
N ASP A 88 -7.18 -11.42 12.95
CA ASP A 88 -7.54 -10.34 13.88
C ASP A 88 -7.25 -8.93 13.30
N ILE A 89 -6.59 -8.86 12.13
CA ILE A 89 -6.24 -7.62 11.45
C ILE A 89 -7.41 -7.19 10.54
N LYS A 90 -7.90 -5.99 10.74
CA LYS A 90 -9.09 -5.46 10.03
C LYS A 90 -8.77 -4.77 8.70
N VAL A 91 -7.54 -4.30 8.52
CA VAL A 91 -7.16 -3.62 7.28
C VAL A 91 -6.87 -4.60 6.16
N VAL A 92 -7.21 -4.20 4.92
CA VAL A 92 -7.11 -5.04 3.74
C VAL A 92 -5.81 -4.79 2.98
N GLY A 93 -5.23 -5.85 2.41
CA GLY A 93 -4.11 -5.78 1.48
C GLY A 93 -2.74 -6.03 2.10
N ARG A 94 -1.87 -6.68 1.32
CA ARG A 94 -0.50 -7.07 1.74
C ARG A 94 0.35 -5.86 2.14
N HIS A 95 0.18 -4.73 1.48
CA HIS A 95 0.88 -3.48 1.82
C HIS A 95 0.56 -2.99 3.24
N ASN A 96 -0.68 -3.18 3.72
CA ASN A 96 -1.05 -2.84 5.09
C ASN A 96 -0.43 -3.80 6.10
N ILE A 97 -0.28 -5.08 5.75
CA ILE A 97 0.46 -6.03 6.59
C ILE A 97 1.94 -5.61 6.70
N GLN A 98 2.58 -5.18 5.60
CA GLN A 98 3.95 -4.64 5.65
C GLN A 98 4.05 -3.40 6.52
N ASN A 99 3.08 -2.48 6.44
CA ASN A 99 3.03 -1.30 7.30
C ASN A 99 2.91 -1.69 8.79
N ILE A 100 2.06 -2.67 9.11
CA ILE A 100 1.88 -3.20 10.47
C ILE A 100 3.18 -3.86 10.96
N MET A 101 3.83 -4.70 10.15
CA MET A 101 5.09 -5.35 10.52
C MET A 101 6.20 -4.32 10.76
N THR A 102 6.26 -3.27 9.94
CA THR A 102 7.17 -2.14 10.18
C THR A 102 6.89 -1.48 11.53
N ALA A 103 5.62 -1.21 11.83
CA ALA A 103 5.22 -0.61 13.11
C ALA A 103 5.55 -1.54 14.30
N ILE A 104 5.37 -2.86 14.15
CA ILE A 104 5.78 -3.85 15.15
C ILE A 104 7.28 -3.77 15.42
N CYS A 105 8.11 -3.76 14.36
CA CYS A 105 9.57 -3.65 14.50
C CYS A 105 9.96 -2.40 15.30
N ILE A 106 9.36 -1.25 14.99
CA ILE A 106 9.62 0.00 15.69
C ILE A 106 9.16 -0.09 17.14
N ALA A 107 7.93 -0.54 17.39
CA ALA A 107 7.37 -0.66 18.74
C ALA A 107 8.18 -1.60 19.64
N LYS A 108 8.67 -2.73 19.08
CA LYS A 108 9.54 -3.67 19.80
C LYS A 108 10.90 -3.06 20.15
N LYS A 109 11.42 -2.15 19.32
CA LYS A 109 12.65 -1.41 19.61
C LYS A 109 12.46 -0.27 20.63
N CYS A 110 11.20 0.15 20.81
CA CYS A 110 10.79 1.09 21.86
C CYS A 110 10.29 0.39 23.13
N ASP A 111 10.55 -0.93 23.30
CA ASP A 111 10.16 -1.74 24.45
C ASP A 111 8.64 -1.73 24.76
N VAL A 112 7.81 -1.52 23.72
CA VAL A 112 6.34 -1.57 23.87
C VAL A 112 5.91 -3.02 24.14
N PRO A 113 5.13 -3.27 25.21
CA PRO A 113 4.64 -4.62 25.51
C PRO A 113 3.79 -5.22 24.38
N VAL A 114 3.95 -6.51 24.11
CA VAL A 114 3.21 -7.22 23.03
C VAL A 114 1.70 -7.11 23.21
N THR A 115 1.20 -7.13 24.43
CA THR A 115 -0.22 -6.97 24.74
C THR A 115 -0.77 -5.61 24.25
N VAL A 116 0.03 -4.56 24.32
CA VAL A 116 -0.33 -3.23 23.80
C VAL A 116 -0.27 -3.25 22.28
N ILE A 117 0.80 -3.76 21.68
CA ILE A 117 0.96 -3.88 20.22
C ILE A 117 -0.22 -4.64 19.62
N ASN A 118 -0.55 -5.83 20.17
CA ASN A 118 -1.66 -6.65 19.73
C ASN A 118 -2.99 -5.89 19.78
N ARG A 119 -3.30 -5.27 20.94
CA ARG A 119 -4.55 -4.50 21.13
C ARG A 119 -4.70 -3.38 20.11
N GLU A 120 -3.64 -2.60 19.91
CA GLU A 120 -3.68 -1.45 18.99
C GLU A 120 -3.84 -1.89 17.53
N ILE A 121 -3.14 -2.96 17.10
CA ILE A 121 -3.29 -3.51 15.75
C ILE A 121 -4.70 -4.11 15.55
N ALA A 122 -5.22 -4.88 16.50
CA ALA A 122 -6.56 -5.47 16.42
C ALA A 122 -7.68 -4.42 16.39
N SER A 123 -7.45 -3.25 16.99
CA SER A 123 -8.40 -2.13 16.97
C SER A 123 -8.27 -1.23 15.74
N PHE A 124 -7.13 -1.27 15.04
CA PHE A 124 -6.83 -0.38 13.92
C PHE A 124 -7.69 -0.72 12.69
N ILE A 125 -8.51 0.23 12.26
CA ILE A 125 -9.43 0.09 11.13
C ILE A 125 -8.92 0.71 9.82
N GLY A 126 -7.69 1.23 9.83
CA GLY A 126 -7.08 1.90 8.67
C GLY A 126 -7.02 3.42 8.81
N VAL A 127 -6.52 4.05 7.75
CA VAL A 127 -6.43 5.51 7.62
C VAL A 127 -7.57 5.99 6.75
N GLU A 128 -8.24 7.08 7.13
CA GLU A 128 -9.28 7.71 6.32
C GLU A 128 -8.84 7.90 4.86
N HIS A 129 -9.75 7.59 3.94
CA HIS A 129 -9.57 7.71 2.50
C HIS A 129 -8.53 6.78 1.86
N ARG A 130 -8.04 5.76 2.57
CA ARG A 130 -7.10 4.74 2.04
C ARG A 130 -7.67 3.34 2.24
N ILE A 131 -8.33 2.82 1.20
CA ILE A 131 -9.09 1.55 1.22
C ILE A 131 -9.95 1.49 2.50
N GLU A 132 -10.51 2.62 2.88
CA GLU A 132 -11.30 2.80 4.09
C GLU A 132 -12.64 2.10 3.93
N PHE A 133 -12.95 1.15 4.82
CA PHE A 133 -14.28 0.55 4.84
C PHE A 133 -15.32 1.59 5.32
N VAL A 134 -16.27 1.92 4.46
CA VAL A 134 -17.31 2.92 4.76
C VAL A 134 -18.54 2.25 5.36
N ARG A 135 -19.11 1.27 4.65
CA ARG A 135 -20.29 0.50 5.09
C ARG A 135 -20.54 -0.71 4.20
N GLU A 136 -21.50 -1.52 4.63
CA GLU A 136 -22.07 -2.58 3.82
C GLU A 136 -23.55 -2.31 3.57
N ILE A 137 -24.00 -2.48 2.31
CA ILE A 137 -25.39 -2.33 1.90
C ILE A 137 -25.76 -3.57 1.08
N ASN A 138 -26.76 -4.33 1.52
CA ASN A 138 -27.25 -5.53 0.84
C ASN A 138 -26.13 -6.54 0.48
N GLY A 139 -25.16 -6.73 1.36
CA GLY A 139 -24.01 -7.62 1.14
C GLY A 139 -22.90 -7.02 0.26
N VAL A 140 -23.04 -5.78 -0.21
CA VAL A 140 -21.99 -5.06 -0.95
C VAL A 140 -21.21 -4.18 -0.01
N LYS A 141 -19.91 -4.45 0.12
CA LYS A 141 -18.99 -3.63 0.93
C LYS A 141 -18.51 -2.42 0.11
N ILE A 142 -18.59 -1.25 0.71
CA ILE A 142 -18.21 0.03 0.10
C ILE A 142 -16.93 0.52 0.77
N TYR A 143 -15.94 0.87 -0.06
CA TYR A 143 -14.64 1.38 0.37
C TYR A 143 -14.37 2.74 -0.25
N ASN A 144 -13.75 3.63 0.52
CA ASN A 144 -13.25 4.93 0.08
C ASN A 144 -11.73 4.87 -0.05
N ASP A 145 -11.24 5.06 -1.27
CA ASP A 145 -9.81 5.12 -1.58
C ASP A 145 -9.45 6.42 -2.33
N SER A 146 -10.04 7.53 -1.93
CA SER A 146 -9.83 8.82 -2.60
C SER A 146 -8.39 9.35 -2.49
N LYS A 147 -7.55 8.74 -1.66
CA LYS A 147 -6.09 8.95 -1.62
C LYS A 147 -5.34 8.24 -2.75
N ALA A 148 -5.94 7.34 -3.49
CA ALA A 148 -5.37 6.75 -4.69
C ALA A 148 -5.38 7.78 -5.83
N THR A 149 -4.42 8.68 -5.83
CA THR A 149 -4.31 9.80 -6.79
C THR A 149 -3.37 9.51 -7.97
N ASN A 150 -2.86 8.29 -8.07
CA ASN A 150 -2.05 7.77 -9.17
C ASN A 150 -2.44 6.35 -9.52
N THR A 151 -1.92 5.83 -10.63
CA THR A 151 -2.20 4.49 -11.14
C THR A 151 -1.71 3.38 -10.23
N ASP A 152 -0.54 3.53 -9.63
CA ASP A 152 0.06 2.54 -8.73
C ASP A 152 -0.81 2.31 -7.49
N ALA A 153 -1.31 3.39 -6.87
CA ALA A 153 -2.21 3.28 -5.73
C ALA A 153 -3.51 2.54 -6.09
N THR A 154 -4.09 2.82 -7.27
CA THR A 154 -5.29 2.12 -7.74
C THR A 154 -5.01 0.65 -8.03
N ILE A 155 -3.86 0.31 -8.62
CA ILE A 155 -3.42 -1.08 -8.83
C ILE A 155 -3.30 -1.81 -7.49
N ILE A 156 -2.70 -1.17 -6.48
CA ILE A 156 -2.57 -1.73 -5.13
C ILE A 156 -3.97 -2.00 -4.54
N ALA A 157 -4.91 -1.07 -4.70
CA ALA A 157 -6.29 -1.26 -4.25
C ALA A 157 -6.96 -2.45 -4.97
N LEU A 158 -6.84 -2.56 -6.29
CA LEU A 158 -7.39 -3.69 -7.06
C LEU A 158 -6.77 -5.03 -6.63
N LYS A 159 -5.48 -5.07 -6.32
CA LYS A 159 -4.78 -6.26 -5.81
C LYS A 159 -5.22 -6.65 -4.39
N ALA A 160 -5.68 -5.69 -3.59
CA ALA A 160 -6.09 -5.93 -2.21
C ALA A 160 -7.37 -6.75 -2.09
N PHE A 161 -8.21 -6.77 -3.14
CA PHE A 161 -9.46 -7.53 -3.17
C PHE A 161 -9.32 -8.84 -3.93
N GLU A 162 -9.85 -9.93 -3.35
CA GLU A 162 -9.91 -11.23 -4.03
C GLU A 162 -11.01 -11.27 -5.10
N GLN A 163 -12.15 -10.67 -4.80
CA GLN A 163 -13.30 -10.59 -5.70
C GLN A 163 -13.20 -9.37 -6.62
N PRO A 164 -13.74 -9.46 -7.85
CA PRO A 164 -13.83 -8.31 -8.73
C PRO A 164 -14.67 -7.18 -8.12
N VAL A 165 -14.22 -5.94 -8.30
CA VAL A 165 -14.81 -4.75 -7.71
C VAL A 165 -15.66 -3.95 -8.71
N ILE A 166 -16.57 -3.14 -8.22
CA ILE A 166 -17.14 -2.00 -8.97
C ILE A 166 -16.20 -0.82 -8.67
N LEU A 167 -15.52 -0.32 -9.71
CA LEU A 167 -14.57 0.78 -9.57
C LEU A 167 -15.21 2.10 -9.99
N LEU A 168 -15.29 3.06 -9.08
CA LEU A 168 -15.62 4.45 -9.36
C LEU A 168 -14.32 5.24 -9.44
N MET A 169 -13.99 5.80 -10.61
CA MET A 169 -12.77 6.60 -10.77
C MET A 169 -13.00 7.83 -11.65
N GLY A 170 -12.29 8.91 -11.34
CA GLY A 170 -12.47 10.15 -12.10
C GLY A 170 -11.80 11.34 -11.44
N GLY A 171 -12.17 12.52 -11.90
CA GLY A 171 -11.65 13.79 -11.40
C GLY A 171 -10.89 14.58 -12.46
N PHE A 172 -9.84 15.29 -12.04
CA PHE A 172 -8.98 16.06 -12.92
C PHE A 172 -8.03 15.14 -13.70
N ASP A 173 -7.84 15.40 -14.99
CA ASP A 173 -6.92 14.63 -15.82
C ASP A 173 -5.48 15.18 -15.65
N LYS A 174 -4.63 14.35 -15.02
CA LYS A 174 -3.21 14.63 -14.83
C LYS A 174 -2.33 14.02 -15.92
N GLY A 175 -2.92 13.46 -16.99
CA GLY A 175 -2.16 12.78 -18.04
C GLY A 175 -1.52 11.44 -17.58
N LEU A 176 -2.07 10.79 -16.55
CA LEU A 176 -1.54 9.52 -16.04
C LEU A 176 -1.56 8.44 -17.13
N ASP A 177 -0.49 7.68 -17.26
CA ASP A 177 -0.44 6.48 -18.09
C ASP A 177 -1.27 5.35 -17.44
N LEU A 178 -2.32 4.90 -18.14
CA LEU A 178 -3.21 3.84 -17.65
C LEU A 178 -2.84 2.45 -18.17
N LYS A 179 -1.79 2.34 -18.98
CA LYS A 179 -1.43 1.10 -19.68
C LYS A 179 -1.21 -0.07 -18.72
N GLU A 180 -0.48 0.13 -17.63
CA GLU A 180 -0.29 -0.91 -16.63
C GLU A 180 -1.60 -1.21 -15.89
N MET A 181 -2.33 -0.17 -15.47
CA MET A 181 -3.59 -0.34 -14.73
C MET A 181 -4.64 -1.08 -15.57
N SER A 182 -4.69 -0.86 -16.90
CA SER A 182 -5.62 -1.55 -17.79
C SER A 182 -5.41 -3.06 -17.84
N THR A 183 -4.22 -3.57 -17.52
CA THR A 183 -3.96 -5.01 -17.41
C THR A 183 -4.73 -5.67 -16.26
N TYR A 184 -5.25 -4.88 -15.31
CA TYR A 184 -6.09 -5.33 -14.19
C TYR A 184 -7.59 -5.17 -14.46
N SER A 185 -8.02 -4.95 -15.71
CA SER A 185 -9.43 -4.82 -16.09
C SER A 185 -10.29 -6.04 -15.69
N ASN A 186 -9.69 -7.24 -15.66
CA ASN A 186 -10.33 -8.48 -15.19
C ASN A 186 -10.70 -8.46 -13.70
N LYS A 187 -10.11 -7.57 -12.89
CA LYS A 187 -10.46 -7.31 -11.49
C LYS A 187 -11.65 -6.34 -11.34
N ILE A 188 -12.12 -5.77 -12.44
CA ILE A 188 -13.18 -4.76 -12.43
C ILE A 188 -14.45 -5.35 -13.05
N LYS A 189 -15.45 -5.61 -12.21
CA LYS A 189 -16.77 -6.10 -12.61
C LYS A 189 -17.58 -5.04 -13.37
N ARG A 190 -17.45 -3.77 -12.93
CA ARG A 190 -18.04 -2.59 -13.57
C ARG A 190 -17.15 -1.39 -13.33
N LEU A 191 -16.97 -0.57 -14.36
CA LEU A 191 -16.22 0.68 -14.29
C LEU A 191 -17.18 1.87 -14.44
N VAL A 192 -17.24 2.74 -13.45
CA VAL A 192 -17.99 4.00 -13.53
C VAL A 192 -17.00 5.15 -13.46
N THR A 193 -16.87 5.88 -14.57
CA THR A 193 -15.94 7.01 -14.65
C THR A 193 -16.67 8.34 -14.60
N PHE A 194 -16.01 9.41 -14.13
CA PHE A 194 -16.65 10.72 -13.99
C PHE A 194 -15.62 11.88 -14.07
N GLY A 195 -16.15 13.11 -14.24
CA GLY A 195 -15.34 14.32 -14.27
C GLY A 195 -14.54 14.48 -15.57
N ALA A 196 -13.52 15.37 -15.54
CA ALA A 196 -12.76 15.75 -16.74
C ALA A 196 -11.99 14.57 -17.35
N ALA A 197 -11.44 13.67 -16.52
CA ALA A 197 -10.72 12.47 -16.96
C ALA A 197 -11.66 11.31 -17.34
N GLY A 198 -12.94 11.38 -17.01
CA GLY A 198 -13.86 10.25 -17.06
C GLY A 198 -13.93 9.56 -18.42
N LYS A 199 -14.05 10.32 -19.52
CA LYS A 199 -14.12 9.76 -20.87
C LYS A 199 -12.84 9.00 -21.23
N ARG A 200 -11.67 9.62 -21.01
CA ARG A 200 -10.38 8.98 -21.30
C ARG A 200 -10.16 7.72 -20.47
N PHE A 201 -10.47 7.76 -19.18
CA PHE A 201 -10.36 6.59 -18.30
C PHE A 201 -11.26 5.43 -18.77
N LYS A 202 -12.50 5.72 -19.19
CA LYS A 202 -13.38 4.70 -19.76
C LYS A 202 -12.78 4.05 -21.01
N ASP A 203 -12.25 4.87 -21.93
CA ASP A 203 -11.77 4.39 -23.22
C ASP A 203 -10.45 3.59 -23.07
N GLU A 204 -9.52 4.02 -22.18
CA GLU A 204 -8.22 3.38 -22.00
C GLU A 204 -8.21 2.18 -21.05
N MET A 205 -9.17 2.06 -20.14
CA MET A 205 -9.26 0.93 -19.19
C MET A 205 -9.75 -0.38 -19.79
N HIS A 206 -10.38 -0.33 -20.98
CA HIS A 206 -10.87 -1.51 -21.70
C HIS A 206 -11.78 -2.45 -20.88
N VAL A 207 -12.61 -1.89 -19.99
CA VAL A 207 -13.60 -2.64 -19.22
C VAL A 207 -14.90 -2.65 -20.00
N GLU A 208 -15.38 -3.84 -20.40
CA GLU A 208 -16.59 -4.00 -21.23
C GLU A 208 -17.81 -3.34 -20.57
N ASN A 209 -18.06 -3.65 -19.29
CA ASN A 209 -19.15 -3.04 -18.52
C ASN A 209 -18.67 -1.70 -17.93
N SER A 210 -18.69 -0.66 -18.77
CA SER A 210 -18.22 0.66 -18.35
C SER A 210 -19.16 1.79 -18.77
N ILE A 211 -19.31 2.80 -17.91
CA ILE A 211 -20.10 4.01 -18.17
C ILE A 211 -19.33 5.25 -17.70
N CYS A 212 -19.50 6.36 -18.42
CA CYS A 212 -19.00 7.67 -18.01
C CYS A 212 -20.18 8.57 -17.67
N VAL A 213 -20.15 9.14 -16.45
CA VAL A 213 -21.17 10.05 -15.93
C VAL A 213 -20.56 11.41 -15.62
N LYS A 214 -21.38 12.38 -15.24
CA LYS A 214 -20.93 13.76 -15.08
C LYS A 214 -20.09 13.98 -13.81
N ASN A 215 -20.47 13.35 -12.71
CA ASN A 215 -19.89 13.60 -11.40
C ASN A 215 -20.01 12.37 -10.48
N LEU A 216 -19.33 12.44 -9.32
CA LEU A 216 -19.33 11.35 -8.34
C LEU A 216 -20.74 11.01 -7.82
N LYS A 217 -21.62 12.00 -7.66
CA LYS A 217 -23.00 11.74 -7.20
C LYS A 217 -23.77 10.87 -8.18
N GLU A 218 -23.65 11.13 -9.47
CA GLU A 218 -24.23 10.27 -10.50
C GLU A 218 -23.57 8.89 -10.49
N ALA A 219 -22.24 8.83 -10.35
CA ALA A 219 -21.50 7.57 -10.31
C ALA A 219 -21.94 6.64 -9.16
N THR A 220 -22.39 7.20 -8.03
CA THR A 220 -22.86 6.40 -6.89
C THR A 220 -24.30 5.91 -7.03
N LEU A 221 -25.03 6.35 -8.05
CA LEU A 221 -26.40 5.92 -8.35
C LEU A 221 -26.46 4.80 -9.40
N GLU A 222 -25.36 4.56 -10.10
CA GLU A 222 -25.18 3.52 -11.13
C GLU A 222 -24.77 2.16 -10.53
#